data_f6aa82926a155ab89dfdf6d00855442f
#
_entry.id   f6aa82926a155ab89dfdf6d00855442f
#
_cell.length_a   1.000
_cell.length_b   1.000
_cell.length_c   1.000
_cell.angle_alpha   90.00
_cell.angle_beta   90.00
_cell.angle_gamma   90.00
#
_symmetry.space_group_name_H-M   'P 1'
#
loop_
_entity.id
_entity.type
_entity.pdbx_description
1 polymer ?
#
loop_
_entity_poly.entity_id
_entity_poly.type
_entity_poly.pdbx_seq_one_letter_code
_entity_poly.pdbx_strand_id
1 'polypeptide(L)'
;MERQLIRKVSDEWTVPPQLTDYQSVCKNFSWQQIEAELDGLPDGRGMNIGHEAVDRHANGPAAESTALRWLSKDGICADFSYAELGRQSNRFANLLTQLGVNKGDRVFALCGRLPSLYIAALGCWKQLAVFCPLFSAFGPEPIQQRLSRGDAKLLLTTEKLYRKKVAPLRTRLPQLKHVLLVDSEEDLADEVLSLPKALARASDEFQIPATDPEDMAILHFTSGTTGMPKGAVHVHQALLHHYASGRYVLDLRPGDIYWCTADPGWVTGTSYGIIAPLLHRVTNIIDEAEFDSERWYRILSQQQVNVWYTAPTAIRMLMRSGLRPRQATDLSHLRLIQSVGEPLNPEAVLWGQDVLGLPIHDNWWQTETGGIMIANYRATDIRPGSMGQPLPGIEAGIVQQREDGSVEEVEKPGVEGELALRPGWPSMFRTYLHDEERYRTCFKKNWYLSGDLATRDADGYFWFVGRADDIIKTSGHMVGPFEVESALIEHPAVAEAGVIGRPEPTIGELVKAFVTLNPDFEPSDQLRFELLGFARKRLGSAVAPKEIEFLSQLPKTRSGKIMRRLLKARELGQPEGDVSTLEGV
;
A
#
# COMPACT_ATOMS: atom_id res chain seq x y z
N MET A 1 20.77 -23.72 3.42
CA MET A 1 21.18 -23.16 2.12
C MET A 1 21.72 -21.76 2.37
N GLU A 2 22.92 -21.43 1.87
CA GLU A 2 23.31 -20.01 1.77
C GLU A 2 22.22 -19.31 0.94
N ARG A 3 21.55 -18.31 1.53
CA ARG A 3 20.56 -17.50 0.84
C ARG A 3 21.30 -16.76 -0.28
N GLN A 4 20.87 -16.93 -1.51
CA GLN A 4 21.48 -16.32 -2.68
C GLN A 4 21.51 -14.79 -2.51
N LEU A 5 22.69 -14.22 -2.43
CA LEU A 5 22.90 -12.78 -2.30
C LEU A 5 22.95 -12.16 -3.71
N ILE A 6 22.10 -11.17 -3.97
CA ILE A 6 22.21 -10.37 -5.20
C ILE A 6 23.06 -9.15 -4.88
N ARG A 7 24.31 -9.19 -5.33
CA ARG A 7 25.26 -8.10 -5.12
C ARG A 7 24.95 -6.94 -6.08
N LYS A 8 25.07 -5.74 -5.57
CA LYS A 8 24.97 -4.51 -6.36
C LYS A 8 26.35 -4.05 -6.80
N VAL A 9 26.52 -3.86 -8.10
CA VAL A 9 27.77 -3.42 -8.70
C VAL A 9 27.57 -1.99 -9.22
N SER A 10 28.36 -1.05 -8.70
CA SER A 10 28.23 0.39 -9.02
C SER A 10 28.44 0.69 -10.51
N ASP A 11 29.29 -0.10 -11.18
CA ASP A 11 29.68 0.13 -12.58
C ASP A 11 28.57 -0.27 -13.58
N GLU A 12 27.50 -0.94 -13.10
CA GLU A 12 26.34 -1.35 -13.93
C GLU A 12 25.22 -0.30 -13.97
N TRP A 13 25.34 0.79 -13.23
CA TRP A 13 24.25 1.78 -13.17
C TRP A 13 24.30 2.76 -14.34
N THR A 14 23.32 2.72 -15.22
CA THR A 14 23.10 3.75 -16.25
C THR A 14 22.72 5.09 -15.61
N VAL A 15 21.96 5.06 -14.50
CA VAL A 15 21.61 6.20 -13.67
C VAL A 15 21.98 5.85 -12.22
N PRO A 16 22.99 6.50 -11.60
CA PRO A 16 23.36 6.23 -10.22
C PRO A 16 22.17 6.45 -9.26
N PRO A 17 21.96 5.58 -8.26
CA PRO A 17 20.88 5.77 -7.28
C PRO A 17 21.09 7.05 -6.46
N GLN A 18 20.00 7.66 -5.97
CA GLN A 18 20.09 8.84 -5.10
C GLN A 18 20.66 8.51 -3.72
N LEU A 19 20.41 7.29 -3.24
CA LEU A 19 21.08 6.74 -2.07
C LEU A 19 22.25 5.88 -2.56
N THR A 20 23.46 6.42 -2.61
CA THR A 20 24.68 5.71 -3.04
C THR A 20 25.41 5.02 -1.90
N ASP A 21 25.37 5.60 -0.70
CA ASP A 21 26.00 5.08 0.51
C ASP A 21 25.00 5.15 1.66
N TYR A 22 24.40 3.99 1.95
CA TYR A 22 23.37 3.87 2.98
C TYR A 22 23.85 4.33 4.37
N GLN A 23 25.04 3.92 4.78
CA GLN A 23 25.58 4.25 6.10
C GLN A 23 25.83 5.75 6.26
N SER A 24 26.41 6.35 5.23
CA SER A 24 26.67 7.80 5.21
C SER A 24 25.38 8.60 5.23
N VAL A 25 24.37 8.19 4.44
CA VAL A 25 23.07 8.88 4.42
C VAL A 25 22.38 8.74 5.78
N CYS A 26 22.31 7.54 6.38
CA CYS A 26 21.71 7.35 7.70
C CYS A 26 22.37 8.22 8.78
N LYS A 27 23.70 8.31 8.76
CA LYS A 27 24.45 9.10 9.75
C LYS A 27 24.19 10.59 9.67
N ASN A 28 23.95 11.12 8.46
CA ASN A 28 23.82 12.55 8.21
C ASN A 28 22.37 12.98 8.01
N PHE A 29 21.41 12.07 8.07
CA PHE A 29 20.00 12.34 7.82
C PHE A 29 19.36 13.16 8.93
N SER A 30 18.55 14.13 8.55
CA SER A 30 17.58 14.77 9.46
C SER A 30 16.30 15.18 8.70
N TRP A 31 15.18 15.13 9.39
CA TRP A 31 13.89 15.56 8.84
C TRP A 31 13.89 17.06 8.50
N GLN A 32 14.65 17.88 9.23
CA GLN A 32 14.83 19.30 8.95
C GLN A 32 15.53 19.57 7.61
N GLN A 33 16.47 18.69 7.21
CA GLN A 33 17.08 18.79 5.88
C GLN A 33 16.06 18.46 4.78
N ILE A 34 15.21 17.46 4.99
CA ILE A 34 14.13 17.14 4.05
C ILE A 34 13.14 18.30 3.94
N GLU A 35 12.75 18.90 5.06
CA GLU A 35 11.85 20.05 5.11
C GLU A 35 12.44 21.27 4.37
N ALA A 36 13.73 21.52 4.52
CA ALA A 36 14.42 22.62 3.86
C ALA A 36 14.48 22.51 2.32
N GLU A 37 14.16 21.37 1.75
CA GLU A 37 14.06 21.14 0.30
C GLU A 37 12.65 21.41 -0.26
N LEU A 38 11.70 21.66 0.61
CA LEU A 38 10.32 22.00 0.25
C LEU A 38 10.10 23.50 0.32
N ASP A 39 9.10 23.99 -0.42
CA ASP A 39 8.90 25.43 -0.54
C ASP A 39 8.19 26.02 0.69
N GLY A 40 7.28 25.25 1.30
CA GLY A 40 6.31 25.77 2.26
C GLY A 40 5.27 26.70 1.60
N LEU A 41 4.22 27.03 2.32
CA LEU A 41 3.29 28.05 1.85
C LEU A 41 3.94 29.44 1.89
N PRO A 42 3.69 30.33 0.90
CA PRO A 42 4.20 31.69 0.89
C PRO A 42 3.94 32.42 2.22
N ASP A 43 4.83 33.30 2.60
CA ASP A 43 4.76 34.13 3.82
C ASP A 43 4.80 33.32 5.13
N GLY A 44 5.38 32.10 5.10
CA GLY A 44 5.51 31.24 6.28
C GLY A 44 4.17 30.72 6.82
N ARG A 45 3.15 30.61 5.95
CA ARG A 45 1.81 30.15 6.34
C ARG A 45 1.70 28.64 6.57
N GLY A 46 2.82 27.93 6.63
CA GLY A 46 2.88 26.52 7.00
C GLY A 46 3.16 25.58 5.83
N MET A 47 2.75 24.32 5.97
CA MET A 47 3.06 23.24 5.03
C MET A 47 1.76 22.56 4.56
N ASN A 48 1.57 22.45 3.25
CA ASN A 48 0.35 21.89 2.67
C ASN A 48 0.67 20.88 1.56
N ILE A 49 0.09 19.67 1.64
CA ILE A 49 0.32 18.60 0.65
C ILE A 49 -0.06 19.05 -0.76
N GLY A 50 -1.19 19.77 -0.95
CA GLY A 50 -1.64 20.23 -2.27
C GLY A 50 -0.68 21.25 -2.88
N HIS A 51 -0.13 22.15 -2.05
CA HIS A 51 0.89 23.11 -2.49
C HIS A 51 2.16 22.38 -2.94
N GLU A 52 2.72 21.56 -2.06
CA GLU A 52 4.00 20.88 -2.32
C GLU A 52 3.93 19.90 -3.49
N ALA A 53 2.81 19.18 -3.62
CA ALA A 53 2.62 18.21 -4.68
C ALA A 53 2.37 18.86 -6.05
N VAL A 54 1.72 20.03 -6.12
CA VAL A 54 1.28 20.60 -7.39
C VAL A 54 1.63 22.07 -7.54
N ASP A 55 1.23 22.98 -6.62
CA ASP A 55 1.28 24.41 -6.90
C ASP A 55 2.70 24.94 -7.08
N ARG A 56 3.67 24.46 -6.29
CA ARG A 56 5.08 24.83 -6.45
C ARG A 56 5.64 24.44 -7.83
N HIS A 57 5.07 23.43 -8.48
CA HIS A 57 5.46 23.00 -9.82
C HIS A 57 4.64 23.69 -10.91
N ALA A 58 3.34 23.91 -10.66
CA ALA A 58 2.40 24.55 -11.59
C ALA A 58 2.77 26.00 -11.90
N ASN A 59 3.41 26.69 -10.96
CA ASN A 59 3.83 28.08 -11.10
C ASN A 59 5.31 28.26 -11.49
N GLY A 60 5.99 27.17 -11.87
CA GLY A 60 7.42 27.15 -12.16
C GLY A 60 7.77 26.56 -13.54
N PRO A 61 9.04 26.26 -13.78
CA PRO A 61 9.52 25.71 -15.05
C PRO A 61 8.91 24.34 -15.41
N ALA A 62 8.33 23.65 -14.45
CA ALA A 62 7.69 22.35 -14.64
C ALA A 62 6.19 22.44 -14.97
N ALA A 63 5.63 23.64 -15.12
CA ALA A 63 4.19 23.85 -15.30
C ALA A 63 3.58 23.00 -16.42
N GLU A 64 4.24 22.92 -17.55
CA GLU A 64 3.77 22.18 -18.73
C GLU A 64 4.24 20.71 -18.75
N SER A 65 5.01 20.26 -17.75
CA SER A 65 5.39 18.84 -17.64
C SER A 65 4.17 18.00 -17.29
N THR A 66 4.09 16.81 -17.88
CA THR A 66 3.02 15.85 -17.56
C THR A 66 3.15 15.37 -16.12
N ALA A 67 2.13 15.64 -15.33
CA ALA A 67 2.03 15.19 -13.94
C ALA A 67 1.27 13.85 -13.83
N LEU A 68 0.14 13.73 -14.54
CA LEU A 68 -0.64 12.49 -14.61
C LEU A 68 -0.80 12.07 -16.07
N ARG A 69 -0.64 10.78 -16.34
CA ARG A 69 -1.00 10.14 -17.60
C ARG A 69 -2.06 9.08 -17.32
N TRP A 70 -3.29 9.35 -17.72
CA TRP A 70 -4.39 8.44 -17.56
C TRP A 70 -4.57 7.55 -18.78
N LEU A 71 -4.62 6.24 -18.54
CA LEU A 71 -4.85 5.21 -19.55
C LEU A 71 -6.22 4.59 -19.28
N SER A 72 -7.22 4.92 -20.08
CA SER A 72 -8.57 4.37 -19.93
C SER A 72 -8.58 2.88 -20.26
N LYS A 73 -9.61 2.20 -19.77
CA LYS A 73 -9.88 0.80 -20.16
C LYS A 73 -10.20 0.65 -21.64
N ASP A 74 -10.72 1.71 -22.26
CA ASP A 74 -11.15 1.72 -23.67
C ASP A 74 -10.04 2.21 -24.63
N GLY A 75 -8.80 2.42 -24.12
CA GLY A 75 -7.61 2.74 -24.90
C GLY A 75 -7.36 4.23 -25.11
N ILE A 76 -8.08 5.13 -24.45
CA ILE A 76 -7.80 6.57 -24.44
C ILE A 76 -6.58 6.82 -23.57
N CYS A 77 -5.66 7.67 -24.03
CA CYS A 77 -4.56 8.21 -23.24
C CYS A 77 -4.75 9.72 -23.09
N ALA A 78 -4.79 10.21 -21.85
CA ALA A 78 -4.94 11.63 -21.55
C ALA A 78 -3.87 12.10 -20.56
N ASP A 79 -3.14 13.15 -20.93
CA ASP A 79 -2.11 13.77 -20.11
C ASP A 79 -2.65 15.03 -19.43
N PHE A 80 -2.29 15.21 -18.16
CA PHE A 80 -2.57 16.38 -17.36
C PHE A 80 -1.24 17.00 -16.92
N SER A 81 -0.97 18.24 -17.30
CA SER A 81 0.21 18.95 -16.83
C SER A 81 0.07 19.39 -15.37
N TYR A 82 1.18 19.77 -14.72
CA TYR A 82 1.13 20.35 -13.37
C TYR A 82 0.27 21.62 -13.35
N ALA A 83 0.37 22.48 -14.38
CA ALA A 83 -0.48 23.67 -14.50
C ALA A 83 -1.97 23.31 -14.59
N GLU A 84 -2.32 22.29 -15.37
CA GLU A 84 -3.71 21.85 -15.47
C GLU A 84 -4.22 21.25 -14.14
N LEU A 85 -3.42 20.42 -13.49
CA LEU A 85 -3.78 19.90 -12.16
C LEU A 85 -3.92 21.03 -11.13
N GLY A 86 -3.06 22.05 -11.20
CA GLY A 86 -3.16 23.23 -10.36
C GLY A 86 -4.52 23.91 -10.51
N ARG A 87 -4.90 24.24 -11.76
CA ARG A 87 -6.21 24.86 -12.06
C ARG A 87 -7.39 23.99 -11.63
N GLN A 88 -7.39 22.70 -11.98
CA GLN A 88 -8.52 21.81 -11.67
C GLN A 88 -8.67 21.57 -10.16
N SER A 89 -7.58 21.42 -9.43
CA SER A 89 -7.63 21.28 -7.97
C SER A 89 -8.04 22.57 -7.27
N ASN A 90 -7.70 23.75 -7.83
CA ASN A 90 -8.21 25.04 -7.35
C ASN A 90 -9.72 25.15 -7.54
N ARG A 91 -10.25 24.74 -8.71
CA ARG A 91 -11.70 24.67 -8.95
C ARG A 91 -12.40 23.76 -7.96
N PHE A 92 -11.79 22.60 -7.66
CA PHE A 92 -12.36 21.67 -6.68
C PHE A 92 -12.32 22.27 -5.26
N ALA A 93 -11.25 22.93 -4.85
CA ALA A 93 -11.15 23.62 -3.56
C ALA A 93 -12.23 24.72 -3.41
N ASN A 94 -12.43 25.54 -4.46
CA ASN A 94 -13.50 26.53 -4.50
C ASN A 94 -14.89 25.89 -4.42
N LEU A 95 -15.12 24.79 -5.13
CA LEU A 95 -16.37 24.04 -5.05
C LEU A 95 -16.65 23.54 -3.63
N LEU A 96 -15.64 23.00 -2.94
CA LEU A 96 -15.77 22.56 -1.54
C LEU A 96 -16.19 23.74 -0.64
N THR A 97 -15.58 24.91 -0.82
CA THR A 97 -15.94 26.13 -0.09
C THR A 97 -17.40 26.54 -0.35
N GLN A 98 -17.84 26.52 -1.62
CA GLN A 98 -19.23 26.84 -2.01
C GLN A 98 -20.25 25.85 -1.40
N LEU A 99 -19.88 24.57 -1.26
CA LEU A 99 -20.71 23.54 -0.64
C LEU A 99 -20.63 23.56 0.91
N GLY A 100 -19.95 24.54 1.50
CA GLY A 100 -19.82 24.69 2.94
C GLY A 100 -18.98 23.60 3.61
N VAL A 101 -18.05 22.98 2.86
CA VAL A 101 -17.04 22.08 3.43
C VAL A 101 -15.98 22.93 4.10
N ASN A 102 -15.73 22.70 5.39
CA ASN A 102 -14.78 23.47 6.20
C ASN A 102 -13.52 22.67 6.49
N LYS A 103 -12.50 23.33 7.04
CA LYS A 103 -11.29 22.68 7.57
C LYS A 103 -11.65 21.49 8.46
N GLY A 104 -11.04 20.35 8.21
CA GLY A 104 -11.25 19.13 8.97
C GLY A 104 -12.50 18.33 8.59
N ASP A 105 -13.40 18.83 7.73
CA ASP A 105 -14.51 18.04 7.21
C ASP A 105 -14.00 16.92 6.30
N ARG A 106 -14.64 15.74 6.36
CA ARG A 106 -14.22 14.56 5.60
C ARG A 106 -14.93 14.47 4.26
N VAL A 107 -14.10 14.43 3.20
CA VAL A 107 -14.51 14.24 1.81
C VAL A 107 -14.12 12.83 1.39
N PHE A 108 -15.12 12.00 1.16
CA PHE A 108 -14.90 10.62 0.75
C PHE A 108 -14.87 10.49 -0.78
N ALA A 109 -14.04 9.57 -1.30
CA ALA A 109 -13.96 9.26 -2.72
C ALA A 109 -14.15 7.75 -2.96
N LEU A 110 -15.12 7.40 -3.82
CA LEU A 110 -15.47 6.03 -4.21
C LEU A 110 -15.64 5.97 -5.74
N CYS A 111 -14.56 6.12 -6.49
CA CYS A 111 -14.64 6.20 -7.96
C CYS A 111 -13.54 5.45 -8.72
N GLY A 112 -12.63 4.75 -8.02
CA GLY A 112 -11.52 4.04 -8.68
C GLY A 112 -10.46 4.98 -9.27
N ARG A 113 -9.69 4.47 -10.23
CA ARG A 113 -8.53 5.14 -10.84
C ARG A 113 -8.92 6.11 -11.96
N LEU A 114 -9.64 7.16 -11.60
CA LEU A 114 -10.07 8.24 -12.50
C LEU A 114 -9.34 9.55 -12.18
N PRO A 115 -9.01 10.41 -13.16
CA PRO A 115 -8.36 11.70 -12.92
C PRO A 115 -9.06 12.57 -11.88
N SER A 116 -10.41 12.52 -11.85
CA SER A 116 -11.23 13.27 -10.89
C SER A 116 -10.91 12.94 -9.43
N LEU A 117 -10.47 11.70 -9.11
CA LEU A 117 -10.06 11.34 -7.75
C LEU A 117 -8.79 12.08 -7.33
N TYR A 118 -7.80 12.19 -8.23
CA TYR A 118 -6.53 12.88 -7.98
C TYR A 118 -6.75 14.39 -7.83
N ILE A 119 -7.57 14.97 -8.70
CA ILE A 119 -8.00 16.38 -8.63
C ILE A 119 -8.71 16.65 -7.28
N ALA A 120 -9.61 15.76 -6.88
CA ALA A 120 -10.34 15.90 -5.62
C ALA A 120 -9.43 15.78 -4.40
N ALA A 121 -8.47 14.85 -4.39
CA ALA A 121 -7.50 14.73 -3.31
C ALA A 121 -6.69 16.03 -3.11
N LEU A 122 -6.15 16.57 -4.21
CA LEU A 122 -5.40 17.83 -4.21
C LEU A 122 -6.25 19.01 -3.76
N GLY A 123 -7.48 19.13 -4.27
CA GLY A 123 -8.39 20.21 -3.88
C GLY A 123 -8.85 20.11 -2.41
N CYS A 124 -9.02 18.89 -1.88
CA CYS A 124 -9.28 18.68 -0.44
C CYS A 124 -8.13 19.23 0.41
N TRP A 125 -6.88 18.87 0.09
CA TRP A 125 -5.73 19.34 0.85
C TRP A 125 -5.54 20.85 0.76
N LYS A 126 -5.81 21.47 -0.40
CA LYS A 126 -5.76 22.94 -0.56
C LYS A 126 -6.79 23.65 0.31
N GLN A 127 -8.01 23.09 0.40
CA GLN A 127 -9.11 23.67 1.18
C GLN A 127 -9.05 23.26 2.67
N LEU A 128 -8.07 22.45 3.08
CA LEU A 128 -7.92 21.86 4.43
C LEU A 128 -9.04 20.88 4.82
N ALA A 129 -9.73 20.31 3.84
CA ALA A 129 -10.61 19.17 4.05
C ALA A 129 -9.78 17.87 4.11
N VAL A 130 -10.33 16.88 4.81
CA VAL A 130 -9.68 15.58 4.97
C VAL A 130 -10.08 14.67 3.82
N PHE A 131 -9.12 14.19 3.06
CA PHE A 131 -9.35 13.23 1.99
C PHE A 131 -9.48 11.80 2.53
N CYS A 132 -10.58 11.13 2.20
CA CYS A 132 -10.93 9.79 2.70
C CYS A 132 -11.23 8.85 1.52
N PRO A 133 -10.22 8.24 0.89
CA PRO A 133 -10.47 7.35 -0.25
C PRO A 133 -11.03 6.02 0.22
N LEU A 134 -11.96 5.47 -0.57
CA LEU A 134 -12.53 4.15 -0.39
C LEU A 134 -12.22 3.27 -1.60
N PHE A 135 -11.94 2.01 -1.32
CA PHE A 135 -11.79 1.03 -2.36
C PHE A 135 -13.11 0.86 -3.13
N SER A 136 -13.08 1.12 -4.44
CA SER A 136 -14.28 1.18 -5.30
C SER A 136 -15.08 -0.11 -5.35
N ALA A 137 -14.41 -1.22 -5.06
CA ALA A 137 -15.03 -2.53 -5.07
C ALA A 137 -15.78 -2.89 -3.77
N PHE A 138 -15.70 -2.10 -2.69
CA PHE A 138 -16.48 -2.37 -1.47
C PHE A 138 -17.98 -2.52 -1.76
N GLY A 139 -18.62 -3.45 -1.05
CA GLY A 139 -20.08 -3.59 -1.01
C GLY A 139 -20.77 -2.47 -0.20
N PRO A 140 -22.11 -2.41 -0.20
CA PRO A 140 -22.84 -1.36 0.50
C PRO A 140 -22.57 -1.27 1.99
N GLU A 141 -22.51 -2.39 2.71
CA GLU A 141 -22.30 -2.40 4.17
C GLU A 141 -20.93 -1.82 4.58
N PRO A 142 -19.79 -2.27 4.01
CA PRO A 142 -18.49 -1.66 4.26
C PRO A 142 -18.41 -0.17 3.93
N ILE A 143 -19.12 0.27 2.90
CA ILE A 143 -19.19 1.69 2.53
C ILE A 143 -19.95 2.45 3.63
N GLN A 144 -21.12 1.97 4.03
CA GLN A 144 -21.93 2.59 5.08
C GLN A 144 -21.17 2.72 6.41
N GLN A 145 -20.49 1.65 6.83
CA GLN A 145 -19.70 1.66 8.06
C GLN A 145 -18.62 2.75 8.04
N ARG A 146 -17.88 2.89 6.93
CA ARG A 146 -16.80 3.87 6.80
C ARG A 146 -17.32 5.29 6.68
N LEU A 147 -18.36 5.52 5.89
CA LEU A 147 -18.99 6.83 5.76
C LEU A 147 -19.56 7.31 7.10
N SER A 148 -20.21 6.41 7.86
CA SER A 148 -20.75 6.75 9.18
C SER A 148 -19.66 7.00 10.21
N ARG A 149 -18.65 6.10 10.30
CA ARG A 149 -17.57 6.25 11.30
C ARG A 149 -16.64 7.41 11.00
N GLY A 150 -16.50 7.78 9.74
CA GLY A 150 -15.69 8.91 9.31
C GLY A 150 -16.47 10.21 9.22
N ASP A 151 -17.73 10.27 9.66
CA ASP A 151 -18.60 11.46 9.60
C ASP A 151 -18.53 12.12 8.21
N ALA A 152 -18.79 11.33 7.16
CA ALA A 152 -18.68 11.78 5.78
C ALA A 152 -19.60 12.96 5.49
N LYS A 153 -19.04 14.11 5.11
CA LYS A 153 -19.79 15.29 4.72
C LYS A 153 -20.09 15.33 3.23
N LEU A 154 -19.14 14.91 2.41
CA LEU A 154 -19.24 14.86 0.96
C LEU A 154 -18.72 13.53 0.44
N LEU A 155 -19.34 13.00 -0.60
CA LEU A 155 -18.90 11.81 -1.33
C LEU A 155 -18.70 12.14 -2.81
N LEU A 156 -17.49 11.86 -3.32
CA LEU A 156 -17.19 11.82 -4.75
C LEU A 156 -17.34 10.39 -5.26
N THR A 157 -18.13 10.17 -6.34
CA THR A 157 -18.37 8.82 -6.86
C THR A 157 -18.84 8.85 -8.33
N THR A 158 -18.94 7.68 -8.98
CA THR A 158 -19.60 7.54 -10.28
C THR A 158 -21.11 7.37 -10.08
N GLU A 159 -21.90 7.76 -11.06
CA GLU A 159 -23.36 7.60 -11.00
C GLU A 159 -23.77 6.13 -10.80
N LYS A 160 -23.09 5.21 -11.49
CA LYS A 160 -23.30 3.77 -11.35
C LYS A 160 -23.06 3.28 -9.92
N LEU A 161 -21.95 3.67 -9.29
CA LEU A 161 -21.62 3.27 -7.91
C LEU A 161 -22.60 3.92 -6.92
N TYR A 162 -22.95 5.20 -7.13
CA TYR A 162 -23.94 5.88 -6.31
C TYR A 162 -25.28 5.13 -6.30
N ARG A 163 -25.88 4.93 -7.48
CA ARG A 163 -27.18 4.26 -7.59
C ARG A 163 -27.19 2.85 -7.00
N LYS A 164 -26.12 2.08 -7.25
CA LYS A 164 -26.03 0.68 -6.81
C LYS A 164 -25.70 0.52 -5.33
N LYS A 165 -24.79 1.37 -4.78
CA LYS A 165 -24.17 1.10 -3.47
C LYS A 165 -24.47 2.14 -2.39
N VAL A 166 -24.84 3.37 -2.76
CA VAL A 166 -24.95 4.50 -1.81
C VAL A 166 -26.38 5.02 -1.68
N ALA A 167 -27.08 5.22 -2.81
CA ALA A 167 -28.45 5.73 -2.80
C ALA A 167 -29.39 4.95 -1.86
N PRO A 168 -29.36 3.60 -1.81
CA PRO A 168 -30.18 2.83 -0.86
C PRO A 168 -29.83 3.07 0.61
N LEU A 169 -28.66 3.65 0.89
CA LEU A 169 -28.14 3.88 2.25
C LEU A 169 -28.32 5.32 2.74
N ARG A 170 -28.81 6.24 1.88
CA ARG A 170 -28.87 7.69 2.18
C ARG A 170 -29.58 8.02 3.50
N THR A 171 -30.65 7.33 3.80
CA THR A 171 -31.39 7.52 5.07
C THR A 171 -30.60 7.11 6.31
N ARG A 172 -29.60 6.25 6.16
CA ARG A 172 -28.70 5.78 7.20
C ARG A 172 -27.42 6.65 7.30
N LEU A 173 -27.28 7.68 6.47
CA LEU A 173 -26.12 8.55 6.36
C LEU A 173 -26.52 10.03 6.48
N PRO A 174 -27.05 10.47 7.64
CA PRO A 174 -27.59 11.83 7.82
C PRO A 174 -26.50 12.92 7.74
N GLN A 175 -25.23 12.58 8.00
CA GLN A 175 -24.09 13.51 7.89
C GLN A 175 -23.67 13.76 6.45
N LEU A 176 -23.93 12.82 5.51
CA LEU A 176 -23.59 12.97 4.11
C LEU A 176 -24.50 14.01 3.46
N LYS A 177 -23.99 15.24 3.27
CA LYS A 177 -24.76 16.37 2.73
C LYS A 177 -24.75 16.38 1.21
N HIS A 178 -23.58 16.15 0.59
CA HIS A 178 -23.41 16.28 -0.85
C HIS A 178 -22.82 15.02 -1.46
N VAL A 179 -23.25 14.72 -2.68
CA VAL A 179 -22.66 13.70 -3.55
C VAL A 179 -22.25 14.37 -4.85
N LEU A 180 -21.00 14.18 -5.28
CA LEU A 180 -20.50 14.66 -6.56
C LEU A 180 -20.32 13.47 -7.50
N LEU A 181 -20.98 13.51 -8.65
CA LEU A 181 -20.92 12.49 -9.68
C LEU A 181 -19.88 12.87 -10.73
N VAL A 182 -18.84 12.04 -10.88
CA VAL A 182 -17.70 12.34 -11.76
C VAL A 182 -18.00 12.14 -13.24
N ASP A 183 -19.03 11.37 -13.57
CA ASP A 183 -19.39 10.90 -14.91
C ASP A 183 -20.81 11.28 -15.34
N SER A 184 -21.47 12.20 -14.62
CA SER A 184 -22.82 12.69 -14.95
C SER A 184 -22.76 14.12 -15.47
N GLU A 185 -23.47 14.41 -16.57
CA GLU A 185 -23.56 15.75 -17.15
C GLU A 185 -24.63 16.60 -16.46
N GLU A 186 -25.54 15.99 -15.71
CA GLU A 186 -26.65 16.66 -15.05
C GLU A 186 -26.72 16.32 -13.56
N ASP A 187 -27.28 17.27 -12.80
CA ASP A 187 -27.58 17.07 -11.39
C ASP A 187 -28.78 16.10 -11.27
N LEU A 188 -28.67 15.10 -10.37
CA LEU A 188 -29.78 14.15 -10.16
C LEU A 188 -30.77 14.63 -9.12
N ALA A 189 -30.34 15.46 -8.17
CA ALA A 189 -31.15 16.08 -7.13
C ALA A 189 -30.35 17.25 -6.52
N ASP A 190 -30.98 18.05 -5.67
CA ASP A 190 -30.35 19.24 -5.04
C ASP A 190 -29.03 18.94 -4.31
N GLU A 191 -28.87 17.72 -3.78
CA GLU A 191 -27.67 17.29 -3.05
C GLU A 191 -26.80 16.31 -3.84
N VAL A 192 -27.17 15.93 -5.07
CA VAL A 192 -26.47 14.97 -5.93
C VAL A 192 -26.12 15.65 -7.25
N LEU A 193 -24.95 16.25 -7.28
CA LEU A 193 -24.51 17.20 -8.28
C LEU A 193 -23.58 16.57 -9.32
N SER A 194 -23.64 17.07 -10.55
CA SER A 194 -22.65 16.80 -11.59
C SER A 194 -21.33 17.50 -11.26
N LEU A 195 -20.25 16.74 -11.11
CA LEU A 195 -18.92 17.32 -10.88
C LEU A 195 -18.45 18.15 -12.09
N PRO A 196 -18.52 17.67 -13.36
CA PRO A 196 -18.14 18.48 -14.53
C PRO A 196 -18.84 19.84 -14.57
N LYS A 197 -20.15 19.84 -14.37
CA LYS A 197 -20.98 21.06 -14.37
C LYS A 197 -20.60 22.02 -13.22
N ALA A 198 -20.33 21.47 -12.03
CA ALA A 198 -19.93 22.25 -10.87
C ALA A 198 -18.51 22.87 -11.04
N LEU A 199 -17.55 22.08 -11.53
CA LEU A 199 -16.18 22.56 -11.78
C LEU A 199 -16.12 23.64 -12.88
N ALA A 200 -16.98 23.53 -13.92
CA ALA A 200 -17.03 24.53 -14.99
C ALA A 200 -17.42 25.93 -14.50
N ARG A 201 -18.11 26.02 -13.35
CA ARG A 201 -18.54 27.29 -12.74
C ARG A 201 -17.61 27.79 -11.66
N ALA A 202 -16.70 26.97 -11.18
CA ALA A 202 -15.77 27.32 -10.11
C ALA A 202 -14.55 28.07 -10.66
N SER A 203 -14.03 29.05 -9.88
CA SER A 203 -12.79 29.73 -10.19
C SER A 203 -11.60 28.76 -10.15
N ASP A 204 -10.64 28.94 -11.03
CA ASP A 204 -9.37 28.23 -11.05
C ASP A 204 -8.25 28.94 -10.27
N GLU A 205 -8.56 30.06 -9.62
CA GLU A 205 -7.72 30.73 -8.64
C GLU A 205 -8.17 30.36 -7.22
N PHE A 206 -7.25 29.92 -6.38
CA PHE A 206 -7.51 29.59 -4.98
C PHE A 206 -6.30 29.92 -4.10
N GLN A 207 -6.55 30.64 -3.02
CA GLN A 207 -5.52 30.92 -2.02
C GLN A 207 -5.63 29.88 -0.89
N ILE A 208 -4.63 29.02 -0.77
CA ILE A 208 -4.58 28.03 0.31
C ILE A 208 -4.52 28.75 1.66
N PRO A 209 -5.41 28.46 2.62
CA PRO A 209 -5.33 29.02 3.97
C PRO A 209 -4.04 28.64 4.70
N ALA A 210 -3.71 29.35 5.77
CA ALA A 210 -2.61 28.94 6.65
C ALA A 210 -2.85 27.51 7.15
N THR A 211 -1.84 26.65 6.98
CA THR A 211 -1.92 25.21 7.23
C THR A 211 -0.92 24.82 8.31
N ASP A 212 -1.40 24.36 9.44
CA ASP A 212 -0.54 23.72 10.44
C ASP A 212 -0.08 22.36 9.90
N PRO A 213 1.21 22.01 9.95
CA PRO A 213 1.69 20.68 9.60
C PRO A 213 0.93 19.52 10.29
N GLU A 214 0.38 19.76 11.48
CA GLU A 214 -0.43 18.82 12.23
C GLU A 214 -1.94 18.84 11.88
N ASP A 215 -2.36 19.69 10.95
CA ASP A 215 -3.74 19.65 10.43
C ASP A 215 -4.03 18.30 9.78
N MET A 216 -5.18 17.71 10.14
CA MET A 216 -5.61 16.43 9.57
C MET A 216 -5.81 16.55 8.05
N ALA A 217 -5.15 15.69 7.29
CA ALA A 217 -5.18 15.72 5.83
C ALA A 217 -5.78 14.44 5.21
N ILE A 218 -5.56 13.29 5.84
CA ILE A 218 -5.93 11.98 5.27
C ILE A 218 -6.55 11.10 6.35
N LEU A 219 -7.58 10.35 5.97
CA LEU A 219 -8.20 9.32 6.79
C LEU A 219 -8.24 8.00 6.03
N HIS A 220 -7.47 7.01 6.47
CA HIS A 220 -7.48 5.66 5.92
C HIS A 220 -8.12 4.66 6.87
N PHE A 221 -9.05 3.86 6.34
CA PHE A 221 -9.68 2.80 7.11
C PHE A 221 -8.94 1.46 6.93
N THR A 222 -8.53 0.86 8.03
CA THR A 222 -7.97 -0.50 8.07
C THR A 222 -9.02 -1.50 8.56
N SER A 223 -8.88 -2.77 8.13
CA SER A 223 -9.66 -3.87 8.68
C SER A 223 -9.14 -4.20 10.08
N GLY A 224 -9.93 -3.92 11.11
CA GLY A 224 -9.57 -4.32 12.47
C GLY A 224 -9.67 -5.82 12.69
N THR A 225 -8.83 -6.39 13.56
CA THR A 225 -8.96 -7.79 14.06
C THR A 225 -10.30 -8.06 14.72
N THR A 226 -10.97 -7.01 15.21
CA THR A 226 -12.32 -7.04 15.82
C THR A 226 -13.47 -6.98 14.81
N GLY A 227 -13.17 -6.96 13.50
CA GLY A 227 -14.18 -6.90 12.43
C GLY A 227 -14.72 -5.50 12.11
N MET A 228 -14.48 -4.49 12.95
CA MET A 228 -14.89 -3.10 12.67
C MET A 228 -13.73 -2.29 12.09
N PRO A 229 -13.97 -1.49 11.01
CA PRO A 229 -12.91 -0.68 10.41
C PRO A 229 -12.46 0.44 11.37
N LYS A 230 -11.13 0.65 11.44
CA LYS A 230 -10.49 1.73 12.19
C LYS A 230 -9.97 2.79 11.23
N GLY A 231 -10.24 4.05 11.53
CA GLY A 231 -9.79 5.19 10.71
C GLY A 231 -8.47 5.75 11.23
N ALA A 232 -7.34 5.43 10.58
CA ALA A 232 -6.04 6.02 10.90
C ALA A 232 -5.95 7.45 10.37
N VAL A 233 -5.62 8.40 11.24
CA VAL A 233 -5.54 9.84 10.96
C VAL A 233 -4.11 10.23 10.62
N HIS A 234 -3.90 10.81 9.43
CA HIS A 234 -2.62 11.39 9.02
C HIS A 234 -2.76 12.90 8.76
N VAL A 235 -1.65 13.61 8.91
CA VAL A 235 -1.55 15.06 8.85
C VAL A 235 -0.74 15.53 7.67
N HIS A 236 -0.75 16.84 7.38
CA HIS A 236 0.02 17.39 6.27
C HIS A 236 1.52 17.12 6.37
N GLN A 237 2.09 17.07 7.58
CA GLN A 237 3.51 16.78 7.79
C GLN A 237 3.98 15.43 7.21
N ALA A 238 3.05 14.49 6.98
CA ALA A 238 3.37 13.19 6.37
C ALA A 238 4.09 13.30 5.02
N LEU A 239 3.91 14.42 4.30
CA LEU A 239 4.58 14.67 3.03
C LEU A 239 6.11 14.63 3.13
N LEU A 240 6.71 15.00 4.28
CA LEU A 240 8.17 14.91 4.50
C LEU A 240 8.65 13.47 4.35
N HIS A 241 7.91 12.54 4.94
CA HIS A 241 8.23 11.12 4.86
C HIS A 241 8.04 10.59 3.43
N HIS A 242 6.94 11.00 2.76
CA HIS A 242 6.68 10.60 1.37
C HIS A 242 7.77 11.13 0.42
N TYR A 243 8.28 12.34 0.68
CA TYR A 243 9.39 12.91 -0.08
C TYR A 243 10.68 12.13 0.16
N ALA A 244 11.08 11.90 1.41
CA ALA A 244 12.30 11.14 1.74
C ALA A 244 12.27 9.71 1.20
N SER A 245 11.15 8.99 1.39
CA SER A 245 11.02 7.60 0.91
C SER A 245 10.86 7.52 -0.61
N GLY A 246 10.19 8.48 -1.24
CA GLY A 246 10.14 8.62 -2.70
C GLY A 246 11.55 8.78 -3.31
N ARG A 247 12.40 9.59 -2.66
CA ARG A 247 13.80 9.78 -3.06
C ARG A 247 14.66 8.55 -2.85
N TYR A 248 14.69 8.02 -1.63
CA TYR A 248 15.69 7.03 -1.24
C TYR A 248 15.28 5.59 -1.56
N VAL A 249 13.98 5.26 -1.49
CA VAL A 249 13.48 3.90 -1.74
C VAL A 249 13.01 3.73 -3.18
N LEU A 250 12.14 4.63 -3.65
CA LEU A 250 11.61 4.58 -5.02
C LEU A 250 12.56 5.25 -6.03
N ASP A 251 13.60 5.92 -5.56
CA ASP A 251 14.60 6.61 -6.40
C ASP A 251 13.96 7.55 -7.45
N LEU A 252 12.84 8.19 -7.10
CA LEU A 252 12.07 9.07 -7.98
C LEU A 252 12.83 10.35 -8.31
N ARG A 253 12.82 10.73 -9.58
CA ARG A 253 13.51 11.90 -10.11
C ARG A 253 12.62 12.71 -11.02
N PRO A 254 12.82 14.03 -11.11
CA PRO A 254 12.12 14.83 -12.10
C PRO A 254 12.27 14.25 -13.51
N GLY A 255 11.14 14.09 -14.22
CA GLY A 255 11.09 13.56 -15.57
C GLY A 255 10.99 12.03 -15.67
N ASP A 256 11.03 11.31 -14.55
CA ASP A 256 10.72 9.87 -14.55
C ASP A 256 9.26 9.61 -14.95
N ILE A 257 9.04 8.46 -15.54
CA ILE A 257 7.72 7.88 -15.73
C ILE A 257 7.56 6.78 -14.67
N TYR A 258 6.63 7.02 -13.77
CA TYR A 258 6.37 6.20 -12.60
C TYR A 258 5.01 5.52 -12.68
N TRP A 259 4.92 4.28 -12.28
CA TRP A 259 3.66 3.56 -12.25
C TRP A 259 3.45 2.83 -10.92
N CYS A 260 2.50 3.32 -10.13
CA CYS A 260 1.97 2.63 -8.95
C CYS A 260 0.67 1.92 -9.31
N THR A 261 0.64 0.61 -9.16
CA THR A 261 -0.55 -0.20 -9.51
C THR A 261 -1.56 -0.33 -8.37
N ALA A 262 -1.24 0.19 -7.18
CA ALA A 262 -2.14 0.15 -6.05
C ALA A 262 -3.40 1.00 -6.28
N ASP A 263 -4.56 0.50 -5.83
CA ASP A 263 -5.81 1.26 -5.85
C ASP A 263 -5.72 2.48 -4.91
N PRO A 264 -6.14 3.68 -5.33
CA PRO A 264 -6.12 4.88 -4.48
C PRO A 264 -6.95 4.77 -3.21
N GLY A 265 -7.87 3.83 -3.13
CA GLY A 265 -8.64 3.52 -1.91
C GLY A 265 -7.82 2.87 -0.80
N TRP A 266 -6.58 2.46 -1.08
CA TRP A 266 -5.60 1.98 -0.11
C TRP A 266 -4.53 3.02 0.17
N VAL A 267 -3.93 2.95 1.37
CA VAL A 267 -2.89 3.91 1.77
C VAL A 267 -1.73 3.97 0.77
N THR A 268 -1.32 2.85 0.17
CA THR A 268 -0.28 2.81 -0.86
C THR A 268 -0.64 3.65 -2.08
N GLY A 269 -1.89 3.53 -2.55
CA GLY A 269 -2.36 4.30 -3.70
C GLY A 269 -2.47 5.80 -3.41
N THR A 270 -2.67 6.23 -2.16
CA THR A 270 -2.66 7.64 -1.77
C THR A 270 -1.23 8.14 -1.56
N SER A 271 -0.45 7.49 -0.69
CA SER A 271 0.90 7.94 -0.32
C SER A 271 1.88 7.88 -1.50
N TYR A 272 1.86 6.78 -2.25
CA TYR A 272 2.79 6.51 -3.35
C TYR A 272 2.15 6.46 -4.73
N GLY A 273 0.84 6.55 -4.83
CA GLY A 273 0.12 6.73 -6.09
C GLY A 273 -0.33 8.16 -6.35
N ILE A 274 -0.31 9.05 -5.34
CA ILE A 274 -0.65 10.47 -5.49
C ILE A 274 0.47 11.36 -4.94
N ILE A 275 0.77 11.30 -3.64
CA ILE A 275 1.60 12.30 -2.96
C ILE A 275 3.07 12.21 -3.41
N ALA A 276 3.74 11.09 -3.15
CA ALA A 276 5.17 10.95 -3.43
C ALA A 276 5.54 11.22 -4.90
N PRO A 277 4.84 10.66 -5.93
CA PRO A 277 5.19 10.94 -7.31
C PRO A 277 5.06 12.42 -7.68
N LEU A 278 4.00 13.09 -7.24
CA LEU A 278 3.80 14.50 -7.54
C LEU A 278 4.83 15.39 -6.83
N LEU A 279 5.22 15.07 -5.59
CA LEU A 279 6.32 15.76 -4.90
C LEU A 279 7.64 15.71 -5.68
N HIS A 280 7.90 14.62 -6.42
CA HIS A 280 9.13 14.41 -7.18
C HIS A 280 9.08 14.82 -8.65
N ARG A 281 8.00 15.45 -9.11
CA ARG A 281 7.81 15.90 -10.51
C ARG A 281 7.97 14.77 -11.53
N VAL A 282 7.42 13.61 -11.24
CA VAL A 282 7.38 12.50 -12.19
C VAL A 282 6.09 12.51 -13.00
N THR A 283 6.09 11.88 -14.16
CA THR A 283 4.85 11.53 -14.85
C THR A 283 4.27 10.29 -14.19
N ASN A 284 3.17 10.43 -13.48
CA ASN A 284 2.50 9.34 -12.77
C ASN A 284 1.46 8.68 -13.68
N ILE A 285 1.66 7.40 -14.01
CA ILE A 285 0.71 6.61 -14.81
C ILE A 285 -0.45 6.15 -13.94
N ILE A 286 -1.65 6.36 -14.47
CA ILE A 286 -2.91 5.90 -13.89
C ILE A 286 -3.56 4.96 -14.91
N ASP A 287 -3.55 3.66 -14.66
CA ASP A 287 -4.26 2.68 -15.48
C ASP A 287 -5.63 2.36 -14.87
N GLU A 288 -6.70 2.71 -15.59
CA GLU A 288 -8.08 2.47 -15.16
C GLU A 288 -8.47 0.99 -15.20
N ALA A 289 -7.82 0.21 -16.06
CA ALA A 289 -8.20 -1.18 -16.29
C ALA A 289 -7.83 -2.09 -15.11
N GLU A 290 -8.54 -3.20 -15.02
CA GLU A 290 -8.17 -4.31 -14.15
C GLU A 290 -6.89 -4.99 -14.64
N PHE A 291 -6.32 -5.87 -13.80
CA PHE A 291 -5.09 -6.58 -14.15
C PHE A 291 -5.27 -7.41 -15.44
N ASP A 292 -4.36 -7.17 -16.38
CA ASP A 292 -4.15 -7.98 -17.58
C ASP A 292 -2.66 -8.05 -17.90
N SER A 293 -2.10 -9.24 -17.98
CA SER A 293 -0.65 -9.45 -18.13
C SER A 293 -0.08 -8.83 -19.41
N GLU A 294 -0.79 -8.95 -20.55
CA GLU A 294 -0.33 -8.37 -21.82
C GLU A 294 -0.39 -6.85 -21.80
N ARG A 295 -1.47 -6.29 -21.22
CA ARG A 295 -1.62 -4.86 -21.05
C ARG A 295 -0.52 -4.29 -20.17
N TRP A 296 -0.18 -4.96 -19.08
CA TRP A 296 0.85 -4.51 -18.15
C TRP A 296 2.23 -4.47 -18.82
N TYR A 297 2.61 -5.51 -19.56
CA TYR A 297 3.85 -5.48 -20.34
C TYR A 297 3.85 -4.37 -21.40
N ARG A 298 2.70 -4.13 -22.05
CA ARG A 298 2.57 -3.00 -22.99
C ARG A 298 2.76 -1.65 -22.29
N ILE A 299 2.17 -1.44 -21.12
CA ILE A 299 2.33 -0.19 -20.37
C ILE A 299 3.80 0.00 -19.99
N LEU A 300 4.45 -0.99 -19.39
CA LEU A 300 5.87 -0.91 -19.02
C LEU A 300 6.75 -0.50 -20.19
N SER A 301 6.53 -1.08 -21.37
CA SER A 301 7.30 -0.82 -22.58
C SER A 301 6.89 0.47 -23.27
N GLN A 302 5.62 0.61 -23.68
CA GLN A 302 5.17 1.72 -24.52
C GLN A 302 5.15 3.06 -23.80
N GLN A 303 4.90 3.04 -22.48
CA GLN A 303 4.99 4.25 -21.66
C GLN A 303 6.40 4.51 -21.14
N GLN A 304 7.37 3.64 -21.44
CA GLN A 304 8.78 3.79 -21.03
C GLN A 304 8.94 3.96 -19.51
N VAL A 305 8.24 3.13 -18.72
CA VAL A 305 8.23 3.21 -17.27
C VAL A 305 9.63 3.05 -16.70
N ASN A 306 10.06 4.01 -15.88
CA ASN A 306 11.36 4.00 -15.20
C ASN A 306 11.30 3.29 -13.85
N VAL A 307 10.22 3.52 -13.09
CA VAL A 307 10.02 2.95 -11.76
C VAL A 307 8.63 2.35 -11.67
N TRP A 308 8.56 1.09 -11.30
CA TRP A 308 7.32 0.35 -11.15
C TRP A 308 7.13 -0.10 -9.70
N TYR A 309 6.01 0.30 -9.09
CA TYR A 309 5.64 -0.03 -7.72
C TYR A 309 4.35 -0.84 -7.69
N THR A 310 4.43 -2.09 -7.25
CA THR A 310 3.33 -3.04 -7.38
C THR A 310 3.23 -3.98 -6.18
N ALA A 311 2.25 -4.89 -6.18
CA ALA A 311 2.03 -5.84 -5.10
C ALA A 311 2.59 -7.23 -5.43
N PRO A 312 3.06 -8.02 -4.43
CA PRO A 312 3.49 -9.41 -4.63
C PRO A 312 2.45 -10.27 -5.34
N THR A 313 1.17 -10.08 -5.04
CA THR A 313 0.08 -10.79 -5.73
C THR A 313 0.09 -10.52 -7.23
N ALA A 314 0.24 -9.29 -7.67
CA ALA A 314 0.31 -8.95 -9.10
C ALA A 314 1.54 -9.59 -9.77
N ILE A 315 2.68 -9.59 -9.07
CA ILE A 315 3.90 -10.28 -9.53
C ILE A 315 3.64 -11.78 -9.70
N ARG A 316 3.03 -12.44 -8.70
CA ARG A 316 2.66 -13.85 -8.80
C ARG A 316 1.67 -14.14 -9.93
N MET A 317 0.74 -13.22 -10.22
CA MET A 317 -0.17 -13.35 -11.37
C MET A 317 0.59 -13.28 -12.69
N LEU A 318 1.60 -12.41 -12.83
CA LEU A 318 2.49 -12.40 -14.00
C LEU A 318 3.31 -13.68 -14.11
N MET A 319 3.88 -14.17 -13.01
CA MET A 319 4.61 -15.46 -12.99
C MET A 319 3.72 -16.61 -13.47
N ARG A 320 2.48 -16.68 -12.95
CA ARG A 320 1.50 -17.74 -13.31
C ARG A 320 0.99 -17.64 -14.74
N SER A 321 0.93 -16.45 -15.32
CA SER A 321 0.52 -16.30 -16.72
C SER A 321 1.47 -17.01 -17.70
N GLY A 322 2.69 -17.33 -17.26
CA GLY A 322 3.74 -17.88 -18.09
C GLY A 322 4.18 -16.95 -19.23
N LEU A 323 3.51 -15.80 -19.36
CA LEU A 323 3.86 -14.80 -20.35
C LEU A 323 5.20 -14.17 -19.97
N ARG A 324 6.15 -14.27 -20.89
CA ARG A 324 7.39 -13.49 -20.81
C ARG A 324 7.24 -12.26 -21.70
N PRO A 325 7.93 -11.15 -21.37
CA PRO A 325 8.03 -10.04 -22.30
C PRO A 325 8.44 -10.59 -23.67
N ARG A 326 7.69 -10.27 -24.72
CA ARG A 326 8.03 -10.68 -26.09
C ARG A 326 9.39 -10.07 -26.44
N GLN A 327 10.13 -10.67 -27.40
CA GLN A 327 11.42 -10.11 -27.85
C GLN A 327 11.32 -8.63 -28.29
N ALA A 328 10.14 -8.19 -28.73
CA ALA A 328 9.86 -6.80 -29.10
C ALA A 328 9.44 -5.91 -27.90
N THR A 329 9.33 -6.44 -26.66
CA THR A 329 8.97 -5.65 -25.48
C THR A 329 10.24 -5.02 -24.92
N ASP A 330 10.40 -3.73 -25.15
CA ASP A 330 11.55 -2.97 -24.64
C ASP A 330 11.29 -2.55 -23.19
N LEU A 331 12.03 -3.11 -22.25
CA LEU A 331 12.02 -2.75 -20.83
C LEU A 331 13.31 -2.01 -20.41
N SER A 332 14.13 -1.54 -21.35
CA SER A 332 15.41 -0.89 -21.07
C SER A 332 15.28 0.40 -20.25
N HIS A 333 14.12 1.03 -20.28
CA HIS A 333 13.81 2.22 -19.47
C HIS A 333 13.54 1.89 -17.99
N LEU A 334 13.12 0.65 -17.70
CA LEU A 334 12.82 0.21 -16.34
C LEU A 334 14.13 0.05 -15.55
N ARG A 335 14.26 0.82 -14.46
CA ARG A 335 15.47 0.77 -13.62
C ARG A 335 15.21 0.29 -12.20
N LEU A 336 13.95 0.28 -11.75
CA LEU A 336 13.58 -0.16 -10.42
C LEU A 336 12.18 -0.77 -10.41
N ILE A 337 12.07 -1.93 -9.74
CA ILE A 337 10.81 -2.57 -9.40
C ILE A 337 10.76 -2.66 -7.88
N GLN A 338 9.72 -2.10 -7.28
CA GLN A 338 9.45 -2.18 -5.83
C GLN A 338 8.14 -2.91 -5.57
N SER A 339 8.11 -3.70 -4.50
CA SER A 339 6.98 -4.51 -4.07
C SER A 339 6.46 -4.06 -2.71
N VAL A 340 5.15 -4.14 -2.48
CA VAL A 340 4.51 -3.61 -1.28
C VAL A 340 3.22 -4.34 -0.90
N GLY A 341 2.91 -4.32 0.40
CA GLY A 341 1.59 -4.69 0.94
C GLY A 341 1.45 -6.11 1.42
N GLU A 342 2.35 -6.99 0.98
CA GLU A 342 2.47 -8.38 1.40
C GLU A 342 3.95 -8.77 1.44
N PRO A 343 4.35 -9.80 2.21
CA PRO A 343 5.70 -10.32 2.13
C PRO A 343 6.03 -10.83 0.71
N LEU A 344 7.21 -10.50 0.22
CA LEU A 344 7.70 -10.93 -1.09
C LEU A 344 8.52 -12.21 -0.96
N ASN A 345 8.10 -13.26 -1.66
CA ASN A 345 8.82 -14.53 -1.67
C ASN A 345 10.16 -14.40 -2.41
N PRO A 346 11.22 -15.11 -1.98
CA PRO A 346 12.52 -15.10 -2.66
C PRO A 346 12.44 -15.43 -4.15
N GLU A 347 11.56 -16.36 -4.53
CA GLU A 347 11.36 -16.79 -5.92
C GLU A 347 10.88 -15.63 -6.82
N ALA A 348 10.03 -14.75 -6.29
CA ALA A 348 9.57 -13.59 -7.03
C ALA A 348 10.69 -12.57 -7.27
N VAL A 349 11.61 -12.41 -6.32
CA VAL A 349 12.80 -11.55 -6.47
C VAL A 349 13.68 -12.05 -7.61
N LEU A 350 13.97 -13.36 -7.62
CA LEU A 350 14.79 -14.01 -8.65
C LEU A 350 14.10 -14.04 -10.00
N TRP A 351 12.80 -14.30 -10.03
CA TRP A 351 12.01 -14.25 -11.25
C TRP A 351 12.08 -12.87 -11.92
N GLY A 352 12.04 -11.80 -11.14
CA GLY A 352 12.21 -10.44 -11.67
C GLY A 352 13.55 -10.29 -12.39
N GLN A 353 14.63 -10.79 -11.80
CA GLN A 353 15.97 -10.77 -12.40
C GLN A 353 16.03 -11.58 -13.70
N ASP A 354 15.43 -12.79 -13.71
CA ASP A 354 15.51 -13.71 -14.85
C ASP A 354 14.59 -13.32 -16.00
N VAL A 355 13.43 -12.71 -15.71
CA VAL A 355 12.39 -12.45 -16.71
C VAL A 355 12.30 -10.98 -17.09
N LEU A 356 12.48 -10.06 -16.13
CA LEU A 356 12.38 -8.62 -16.35
C LEU A 356 13.75 -7.94 -16.43
N GLY A 357 14.84 -8.68 -16.17
CA GLY A 357 16.20 -8.14 -16.16
C GLY A 357 16.57 -7.35 -14.89
N LEU A 358 15.68 -7.27 -13.92
CA LEU A 358 15.87 -6.54 -12.67
C LEU A 358 15.33 -7.33 -11.48
N PRO A 359 16.07 -7.42 -10.37
CA PRO A 359 15.52 -7.99 -9.14
C PRO A 359 14.40 -7.11 -8.60
N ILE A 360 13.37 -7.74 -8.01
CA ILE A 360 12.30 -7.01 -7.35
C ILE A 360 12.73 -6.68 -5.91
N HIS A 361 12.64 -5.43 -5.54
CA HIS A 361 12.97 -4.94 -4.21
C HIS A 361 11.73 -5.01 -3.33
N ASP A 362 11.84 -5.53 -2.12
CA ASP A 362 10.76 -5.53 -1.14
C ASP A 362 10.86 -4.34 -0.20
N ASN A 363 9.71 -3.92 0.35
CA ASN A 363 9.64 -2.95 1.43
C ASN A 363 8.49 -3.27 2.39
N TRP A 364 8.62 -2.80 3.63
CA TRP A 364 7.63 -2.99 4.67
C TRP A 364 7.17 -1.66 5.26
N TRP A 365 5.87 -1.54 5.43
CA TRP A 365 5.20 -0.47 6.14
C TRP A 365 3.72 -0.78 6.34
N GLN A 366 3.02 0.04 7.11
CA GLN A 366 1.62 -0.15 7.47
C GLN A 366 0.83 1.14 7.21
N THR A 367 -0.50 1.04 7.23
CA THR A 367 -1.36 2.24 7.18
C THR A 367 -1.02 3.18 8.33
N GLU A 368 -0.81 2.64 9.52
CA GLU A 368 -0.47 3.36 10.74
C GLU A 368 0.90 4.07 10.65
N THR A 369 1.85 3.52 9.92
CA THR A 369 3.13 4.19 9.71
C THR A 369 3.06 5.30 8.65
N GLY A 370 2.08 5.25 7.75
CA GLY A 370 1.81 6.24 6.72
C GLY A 370 2.80 6.29 5.57
N GLY A 371 3.95 5.63 5.68
CA GLY A 371 5.00 5.56 4.67
C GLY A 371 5.97 4.42 4.90
N ILE A 372 6.90 4.20 3.95
CA ILE A 372 7.86 3.10 3.93
C ILE A 372 8.84 3.23 5.10
N MET A 373 8.94 2.19 5.93
CA MET A 373 9.80 2.14 7.11
C MET A 373 11.06 1.35 6.89
N ILE A 374 10.97 0.23 6.17
CA ILE A 374 12.07 -0.69 5.89
C ILE A 374 12.03 -1.03 4.41
N ALA A 375 13.18 -1.04 3.72
CA ALA A 375 13.24 -1.29 2.29
C ALA A 375 14.56 -1.90 1.85
N ASN A 376 14.53 -2.59 0.70
CA ASN A 376 15.71 -2.87 -0.10
C ASN A 376 15.99 -1.66 -1.01
N TYR A 377 17.24 -1.21 -1.06
CA TYR A 377 17.65 -0.04 -1.83
C TYR A 377 18.39 -0.44 -3.11
N ARG A 378 18.40 0.44 -4.11
CA ARG A 378 19.12 0.20 -5.37
C ARG A 378 20.63 0.00 -5.17
N ALA A 379 21.23 0.66 -4.17
CA ALA A 379 22.65 0.63 -3.92
C ALA A 379 23.09 -0.44 -2.91
N THR A 380 22.16 -1.08 -2.21
CA THR A 380 22.51 -2.12 -1.23
C THR A 380 22.27 -3.51 -1.80
N ASP A 381 23.05 -4.49 -1.35
CA ASP A 381 22.85 -5.88 -1.71
C ASP A 381 21.43 -6.33 -1.33
N ILE A 382 20.79 -7.14 -2.19
CA ILE A 382 19.49 -7.70 -1.89
C ILE A 382 19.66 -9.11 -1.31
N ARG A 383 18.99 -9.34 -0.20
CA ARG A 383 18.81 -10.68 0.39
C ARG A 383 17.38 -11.14 0.09
N PRO A 384 17.16 -12.00 -0.93
CA PRO A 384 15.82 -12.41 -1.33
C PRO A 384 15.01 -12.94 -0.14
N GLY A 385 13.79 -12.38 0.05
CA GLY A 385 12.92 -12.66 1.20
C GLY A 385 13.12 -11.74 2.41
N SER A 386 14.13 -10.85 2.41
CA SER A 386 14.23 -9.81 3.44
C SER A 386 13.42 -8.56 3.05
N MET A 387 12.87 -7.89 4.06
CA MET A 387 12.25 -6.56 3.89
C MET A 387 13.29 -5.46 3.62
N GLY A 388 14.59 -5.75 3.82
CA GLY A 388 15.70 -4.79 3.70
C GLY A 388 16.10 -4.15 5.03
N GLN A 389 16.51 -2.88 4.97
CA GLN A 389 17.03 -2.09 6.08
C GLN A 389 16.14 -0.85 6.32
N PRO A 390 16.15 -0.26 7.54
CA PRO A 390 15.33 0.92 7.86
C PRO A 390 15.55 2.10 6.91
N LEU A 391 14.53 2.90 6.68
CA LEU A 391 14.67 4.18 5.99
C LEU A 391 15.59 5.11 6.83
N PRO A 392 16.49 5.87 6.20
CA PRO A 392 17.21 6.92 6.93
C PRO A 392 16.27 7.77 7.77
N GLY A 393 16.60 7.97 9.05
CA GLY A 393 15.74 8.66 10.02
C GLY A 393 14.67 7.79 10.71
N ILE A 394 14.63 6.49 10.42
CA ILE A 394 13.75 5.52 11.09
C ILE A 394 14.58 4.61 11.99
N GLU A 395 14.23 4.55 13.25
CA GLU A 395 14.80 3.61 14.21
C GLU A 395 13.85 2.43 14.39
N ALA A 396 14.25 1.27 13.86
CA ALA A 396 13.51 0.02 13.94
C ALA A 396 14.25 -0.99 14.82
N GLY A 397 13.51 -1.75 15.62
CA GLY A 397 14.04 -2.79 16.50
C GLY A 397 13.16 -4.03 16.55
N ILE A 398 13.71 -5.10 17.09
CA ILE A 398 12.96 -6.30 17.47
C ILE A 398 12.76 -6.24 18.98
N VAL A 399 11.53 -6.37 19.45
CA VAL A 399 11.22 -6.34 20.88
C VAL A 399 10.49 -7.61 21.33
N GLN A 400 10.70 -7.98 22.59
CA GLN A 400 9.93 -9.07 23.23
C GLN A 400 9.17 -8.50 24.42
N GLN A 401 7.91 -8.95 24.57
CA GLN A 401 7.10 -8.62 25.72
C GLN A 401 7.44 -9.57 26.87
N ARG A 402 7.66 -9.00 28.06
CA ARG A 402 7.84 -9.74 29.30
C ARG A 402 6.49 -10.02 29.97
N GLU A 403 6.47 -10.92 30.94
CA GLU A 403 5.25 -11.28 31.68
C GLU A 403 4.62 -10.09 32.42
N ASP A 404 5.41 -9.11 32.84
CA ASP A 404 4.95 -7.87 33.46
C ASP A 404 4.35 -6.85 32.45
N GLY A 405 4.25 -7.23 31.16
CA GLY A 405 3.77 -6.38 30.09
C GLY A 405 4.77 -5.33 29.59
N SER A 406 5.98 -5.29 30.14
CA SER A 406 7.07 -4.45 29.63
C SER A 406 7.63 -5.01 28.33
N VAL A 407 8.31 -4.15 27.53
CA VAL A 407 9.00 -4.55 26.32
C VAL A 407 10.50 -4.34 26.46
N GLU A 408 11.26 -5.27 25.92
CA GLU A 408 12.72 -5.23 25.87
C GLU A 408 13.21 -5.42 24.45
N GLU A 409 14.19 -4.62 24.03
CA GLU A 409 14.80 -4.77 22.72
C GLU A 409 15.71 -6.01 22.70
N VAL A 410 15.62 -6.76 21.60
CA VAL A 410 16.43 -7.94 21.33
C VAL A 410 17.62 -7.54 20.46
N GLU A 411 18.79 -7.46 21.05
CA GLU A 411 20.02 -7.10 20.33
C GLU A 411 20.62 -8.27 19.55
N LYS A 412 20.39 -9.51 20.01
CA LYS A 412 20.98 -10.71 19.41
C LYS A 412 20.41 -10.98 18.01
N PRO A 413 21.26 -11.02 16.96
CA PRO A 413 20.80 -11.32 15.61
C PRO A 413 20.10 -12.67 15.48
N GLY A 414 19.08 -12.72 14.60
CA GLY A 414 18.33 -13.93 14.29
C GLY A 414 17.31 -14.36 15.35
N VAL A 415 17.18 -13.61 16.44
CA VAL A 415 16.14 -13.88 17.46
C VAL A 415 14.85 -13.20 17.03
N GLU A 416 13.77 -13.96 17.13
CA GLU A 416 12.42 -13.52 16.79
C GLU A 416 11.80 -12.64 17.89
N GLY A 417 11.07 -11.62 17.47
CA GLY A 417 10.26 -10.78 18.30
C GLY A 417 9.34 -9.88 17.48
N GLU A 418 8.63 -8.99 18.14
CA GLU A 418 7.75 -8.05 17.48
C GLU A 418 8.56 -6.91 16.86
N LEU A 419 8.31 -6.62 15.58
CA LEU A 419 8.89 -5.46 14.91
C LEU A 419 8.32 -4.19 15.52
N ALA A 420 9.19 -3.33 16.00
CA ALA A 420 8.83 -2.09 16.67
C ALA A 420 9.60 -0.90 16.12
N LEU A 421 9.01 0.29 16.20
CA LEU A 421 9.60 1.53 15.71
C LEU A 421 9.64 2.57 16.83
N ARG A 422 10.70 3.39 16.89
CA ARG A 422 10.71 4.58 17.75
C ARG A 422 9.76 5.62 17.18
N PRO A 423 8.77 6.10 17.97
CA PRO A 423 7.83 7.13 17.51
C PRO A 423 8.51 8.45 17.17
N GLY A 424 7.86 9.25 16.29
CA GLY A 424 8.30 10.61 15.96
C GLY A 424 8.62 10.84 14.48
N TRP A 425 8.42 9.86 13.60
CA TRP A 425 8.53 10.10 12.16
C TRP A 425 7.33 10.89 11.61
N PRO A 426 7.51 11.71 10.58
CA PRO A 426 6.48 12.67 10.13
C PRO A 426 5.15 12.03 9.70
N SER A 427 5.17 10.86 9.04
CA SER A 427 3.96 10.19 8.56
C SER A 427 3.28 9.28 9.58
N MET A 428 3.78 9.22 10.83
CA MET A 428 3.13 8.45 11.89
C MET A 428 1.66 8.90 12.04
N PHE A 429 0.73 7.95 12.11
CA PHE A 429 -0.66 8.30 12.39
C PHE A 429 -0.78 9.00 13.75
N ARG A 430 -1.72 9.94 13.86
CA ARG A 430 -1.88 10.74 15.08
C ARG A 430 -2.87 10.14 16.05
N THR A 431 -3.83 9.39 15.54
CA THR A 431 -4.83 8.64 16.31
C THR A 431 -5.61 7.69 15.40
N TYR A 432 -6.43 6.83 15.98
CA TYR A 432 -7.59 6.29 15.30
C TYR A 432 -8.80 7.19 15.56
N LEU A 433 -9.47 7.63 14.49
CA LEU A 433 -10.64 8.51 14.58
C LEU A 433 -11.71 7.88 15.50
N HIS A 434 -12.09 8.58 16.56
CA HIS A 434 -13.04 8.14 17.60
C HIS A 434 -12.63 6.88 18.37
N ASP A 435 -11.33 6.52 18.39
CA ASP A 435 -10.83 5.34 19.11
C ASP A 435 -9.42 5.59 19.68
N GLU A 436 -9.29 6.61 20.52
CA GLU A 436 -8.00 7.00 21.12
C GLU A 436 -7.45 5.92 22.06
N GLU A 437 -8.31 5.18 22.75
CA GLU A 437 -7.91 4.08 23.61
C GLU A 437 -7.13 3.02 22.81
N ARG A 438 -7.66 2.63 21.64
CA ARG A 438 -6.98 1.71 20.73
C ARG A 438 -5.66 2.26 20.21
N TYR A 439 -5.60 3.57 19.92
CA TYR A 439 -4.34 4.21 19.52
C TYR A 439 -3.27 4.04 20.60
N ARG A 440 -3.62 4.33 21.88
CA ARG A 440 -2.67 4.21 23.00
C ARG A 440 -2.14 2.79 23.18
N THR A 441 -2.92 1.76 22.86
CA THR A 441 -2.48 0.36 22.98
C THR A 441 -1.40 -0.03 21.95
N CYS A 442 -1.23 0.75 20.86
CA CYS A 442 -0.17 0.53 19.88
C CYS A 442 1.22 0.91 20.42
N PHE A 443 1.29 1.57 21.58
CA PHE A 443 2.57 2.06 22.14
C PHE A 443 2.84 1.42 23.48
N LYS A 444 4.09 0.94 23.66
CA LYS A 444 4.58 0.48 24.96
C LYS A 444 5.97 1.07 25.22
N LYS A 445 6.14 1.73 26.37
CA LYS A 445 7.31 2.56 26.64
C LYS A 445 7.51 3.56 25.49
N ASN A 446 8.65 3.56 24.86
CA ASN A 446 8.97 4.43 23.72
C ASN A 446 9.03 3.61 22.41
N TRP A 447 8.13 2.62 22.23
CA TRP A 447 8.03 1.81 21.02
C TRP A 447 6.60 1.80 20.49
N TYR A 448 6.45 2.05 19.20
CA TYR A 448 5.27 1.67 18.43
C TYR A 448 5.38 0.18 18.09
N LEU A 449 4.38 -0.59 18.45
CA LEU A 449 4.31 -2.04 18.22
C LEU A 449 3.50 -2.31 16.94
N SER A 450 4.14 -2.93 15.95
CA SER A 450 3.53 -3.14 14.63
C SER A 450 2.51 -4.27 14.60
N GLY A 451 2.55 -5.21 15.54
CA GLY A 451 1.82 -6.47 15.49
C GLY A 451 2.39 -7.46 14.46
N ASP A 452 3.53 -7.15 13.86
CA ASP A 452 4.26 -8.05 12.94
C ASP A 452 5.47 -8.64 13.66
N LEU A 453 5.67 -9.96 13.54
CA LEU A 453 6.86 -10.63 14.04
C LEU A 453 7.95 -10.64 12.97
N ALA A 454 9.17 -10.38 13.40
CA ALA A 454 10.33 -10.33 12.52
C ALA A 454 11.60 -10.78 13.26
N THR A 455 12.67 -11.00 12.49
CA THR A 455 14.03 -11.11 12.99
C THR A 455 14.91 -10.04 12.34
N ARG A 456 16.01 -9.68 12.99
CA ARG A 456 17.06 -8.82 12.42
C ARG A 456 18.34 -9.64 12.32
N ASP A 457 18.98 -9.65 11.16
CA ASP A 457 20.28 -10.33 11.01
C ASP A 457 21.46 -9.45 11.45
N ALA A 458 22.67 -10.00 11.40
CA ALA A 458 23.90 -9.32 11.86
C ALA A 458 24.27 -8.08 11.01
N ASP A 459 23.76 -8.00 9.76
CA ASP A 459 24.02 -6.90 8.85
C ASP A 459 22.87 -5.87 8.84
N GLY A 460 21.89 -6.04 9.76
CA GLY A 460 20.79 -5.09 9.94
C GLY A 460 19.61 -5.26 9.00
N TYR A 461 19.53 -6.37 8.24
CA TYR A 461 18.36 -6.69 7.42
C TYR A 461 17.25 -7.30 8.28
N PHE A 462 16.02 -6.87 8.03
CA PHE A 462 14.83 -7.38 8.70
C PHE A 462 14.14 -8.46 7.86
N TRP A 463 13.64 -9.48 8.54
CA TRP A 463 13.00 -10.65 7.93
C TRP A 463 11.62 -10.83 8.54
N PHE A 464 10.59 -10.79 7.72
CA PHE A 464 9.22 -10.99 8.16
C PHE A 464 8.99 -12.46 8.54
N VAL A 465 8.38 -12.69 9.70
CA VAL A 465 8.01 -14.04 10.18
C VAL A 465 6.50 -14.26 10.05
N GLY A 466 5.70 -13.30 10.47
CA GLY A 466 4.24 -13.40 10.42
C GLY A 466 3.55 -12.28 11.22
N ARG A 467 2.22 -12.32 11.22
CA ARG A 467 1.44 -11.50 12.13
C ARG A 467 1.45 -12.14 13.51
N ALA A 468 1.56 -11.34 14.56
CA ALA A 468 1.54 -11.84 15.94
C ALA A 468 0.23 -12.59 16.28
N ASP A 469 -0.89 -12.19 15.64
CA ASP A 469 -2.21 -12.81 15.77
C ASP A 469 -2.43 -14.04 14.87
N ASP A 470 -1.54 -14.27 13.87
CA ASP A 470 -1.60 -15.42 12.95
C ASP A 470 -0.59 -16.53 13.31
N ILE A 471 0.30 -16.32 14.29
CA ILE A 471 1.32 -17.31 14.68
C ILE A 471 0.70 -18.58 15.20
N ILE A 472 1.15 -19.69 14.65
CA ILE A 472 0.71 -21.05 15.00
C ILE A 472 1.57 -21.59 16.14
N LYS A 473 0.94 -21.90 17.27
CA LYS A 473 1.62 -22.44 18.45
C LYS A 473 1.50 -23.96 18.47
N THR A 474 2.52 -24.66 17.95
CA THR A 474 2.52 -26.10 17.79
C THR A 474 3.68 -26.77 18.54
N SER A 475 3.38 -27.72 19.45
CA SER A 475 4.40 -28.50 20.20
C SER A 475 5.49 -27.63 20.86
N GLY A 476 5.12 -26.47 21.39
CA GLY A 476 6.06 -25.50 22.00
C GLY A 476 6.87 -24.65 21.00
N HIS A 477 6.62 -24.80 19.70
CA HIS A 477 7.21 -23.97 18.65
C HIS A 477 6.22 -22.88 18.21
N MET A 478 6.74 -21.72 17.86
CA MET A 478 6.02 -20.67 17.14
C MET A 478 6.34 -20.80 15.66
N VAL A 479 5.29 -20.96 14.83
CA VAL A 479 5.43 -21.15 13.39
C VAL A 479 4.74 -20.00 12.67
N GLY A 480 5.52 -19.25 11.90
CA GLY A 480 5.00 -18.21 11.02
C GLY A 480 4.32 -18.84 9.79
N PRO A 481 3.04 -18.55 9.52
CA PRO A 481 2.37 -19.06 8.32
C PRO A 481 3.15 -18.79 7.03
N PHE A 482 3.74 -17.63 6.91
CA PHE A 482 4.48 -17.20 5.72
C PHE A 482 5.70 -18.08 5.41
N GLU A 483 6.42 -18.56 6.44
CA GLU A 483 7.55 -19.47 6.26
C GLU A 483 7.12 -20.77 5.60
N VAL A 484 5.98 -21.32 6.03
CA VAL A 484 5.44 -22.57 5.48
C VAL A 484 4.88 -22.37 4.07
N GLU A 485 4.18 -21.25 3.85
CA GLU A 485 3.67 -20.86 2.54
C GLU A 485 4.79 -20.68 1.53
N SER A 486 5.86 -19.98 1.90
CA SER A 486 7.04 -19.76 1.04
C SER A 486 7.70 -21.08 0.66
N ALA A 487 7.89 -21.98 1.62
CA ALA A 487 8.49 -23.27 1.33
C ALA A 487 7.62 -24.12 0.38
N LEU A 488 6.30 -24.08 0.53
CA LEU A 488 5.39 -24.80 -0.37
C LEU A 488 5.39 -24.24 -1.79
N ILE A 489 5.46 -22.91 -1.95
CA ILE A 489 5.48 -22.23 -3.25
C ILE A 489 6.74 -22.56 -4.06
N GLU A 490 7.84 -22.97 -3.43
CA GLU A 490 9.04 -23.45 -4.14
C GLU A 490 8.78 -24.74 -4.96
N HIS A 491 7.70 -25.47 -4.66
CA HIS A 491 7.38 -26.69 -5.39
C HIS A 491 6.66 -26.37 -6.70
N PRO A 492 7.09 -26.97 -7.86
CA PRO A 492 6.53 -26.64 -9.18
C PRO A 492 5.01 -26.80 -9.32
N ALA A 493 4.41 -27.70 -8.54
CA ALA A 493 2.97 -27.93 -8.54
C ALA A 493 2.16 -26.85 -7.81
N VAL A 494 2.80 -26.04 -6.95
CA VAL A 494 2.10 -25.09 -6.08
C VAL A 494 2.03 -23.72 -6.72
N ALA A 495 0.82 -23.24 -6.94
CA ALA A 495 0.58 -21.87 -7.40
C ALA A 495 0.49 -20.90 -6.23
N GLU A 496 -0.22 -21.28 -5.15
CA GLU A 496 -0.38 -20.47 -3.95
C GLU A 496 -0.60 -21.38 -2.74
N ALA A 497 -0.24 -20.91 -1.57
CA ALA A 497 -0.47 -21.58 -0.31
C ALA A 497 -0.98 -20.61 0.75
N GLY A 498 -1.95 -21.02 1.55
CA GLY A 498 -2.42 -20.32 2.74
C GLY A 498 -2.37 -21.26 3.95
N VAL A 499 -1.73 -20.83 5.03
CA VAL A 499 -1.45 -21.68 6.18
C VAL A 499 -2.11 -21.14 7.43
N ILE A 500 -2.73 -22.04 8.20
CA ILE A 500 -3.38 -21.72 9.47
C ILE A 500 -3.00 -22.71 10.56
N GLY A 501 -3.17 -22.31 11.82
CA GLY A 501 -3.21 -23.19 12.98
C GLY A 501 -4.64 -23.74 13.20
N ARG A 502 -4.82 -25.05 13.14
CA ARG A 502 -6.03 -25.71 13.57
C ARG A 502 -5.86 -26.22 15.01
N PRO A 503 -6.76 -25.90 15.96
CA PRO A 503 -6.66 -26.38 17.33
C PRO A 503 -6.53 -27.90 17.39
N GLU A 504 -5.58 -28.40 18.18
CA GLU A 504 -5.32 -29.82 18.42
C GLU A 504 -4.98 -30.04 19.90
N PRO A 505 -5.72 -30.90 20.62
CA PRO A 505 -5.61 -31.03 22.08
C PRO A 505 -4.20 -31.37 22.60
N THR A 506 -3.41 -32.11 21.83
CA THR A 506 -2.11 -32.64 22.28
C THR A 506 -0.96 -31.65 22.05
N ILE A 507 -1.00 -30.91 20.95
CA ILE A 507 0.13 -30.05 20.51
C ILE A 507 -0.20 -28.57 20.49
N GLY A 508 -1.42 -28.20 20.88
CA GLY A 508 -1.94 -26.84 20.83
C GLY A 508 -2.60 -26.52 19.50
N GLU A 509 -1.83 -26.31 18.46
CA GLU A 509 -2.33 -26.14 17.09
C GLU A 509 -1.58 -27.04 16.13
N LEU A 510 -2.29 -27.58 15.14
CA LEU A 510 -1.75 -28.32 14.02
C LEU A 510 -1.56 -27.37 12.84
N VAL A 511 -0.39 -27.40 12.21
CA VAL A 511 -0.11 -26.62 10.99
C VAL A 511 -0.83 -27.26 9.82
N LYS A 512 -1.85 -26.57 9.26
CA LYS A 512 -2.60 -27.00 8.07
C LYS A 512 -2.39 -26.01 6.94
N ALA A 513 -2.08 -26.53 5.75
CA ALA A 513 -1.92 -25.75 4.53
C ALA A 513 -3.09 -25.96 3.57
N PHE A 514 -3.58 -24.88 2.97
CA PHE A 514 -4.49 -24.88 1.83
C PHE A 514 -3.68 -24.49 0.60
N VAL A 515 -3.76 -25.27 -0.46
CA VAL A 515 -2.90 -25.12 -1.64
C VAL A 515 -3.75 -25.04 -2.89
N THR A 516 -3.45 -24.06 -3.77
CA THR A 516 -3.91 -24.05 -5.16
C THR A 516 -2.80 -24.53 -6.05
N LEU A 517 -3.14 -25.36 -7.05
CA LEU A 517 -2.17 -25.95 -7.96
C LEU A 517 -2.00 -25.12 -9.24
N ASN A 518 -0.83 -25.23 -9.84
CA ASN A 518 -0.59 -24.75 -11.19
C ASN A 518 -1.42 -25.57 -12.21
N PRO A 519 -1.77 -25.00 -13.38
CA PRO A 519 -2.69 -25.63 -14.35
C PRO A 519 -2.29 -27.03 -14.83
N ASP A 520 -0.99 -27.36 -14.82
CA ASP A 520 -0.45 -28.64 -15.29
C ASP A 520 -0.53 -29.75 -14.24
N PHE A 521 -1.11 -29.48 -13.06
CA PHE A 521 -1.16 -30.43 -11.95
C PHE A 521 -2.60 -30.66 -11.46
N GLU A 522 -2.92 -31.90 -11.15
CA GLU A 522 -4.22 -32.32 -10.64
C GLU A 522 -4.14 -32.73 -9.16
N PRO A 523 -5.17 -32.44 -8.35
CA PRO A 523 -5.22 -32.86 -6.97
C PRO A 523 -5.19 -34.39 -6.85
N SER A 524 -4.27 -34.92 -6.05
CA SER A 524 -4.17 -36.34 -5.76
C SER A 524 -3.56 -36.59 -4.39
N ASP A 525 -3.83 -37.77 -3.82
CA ASP A 525 -3.20 -38.16 -2.56
C ASP A 525 -1.68 -38.31 -2.72
N GLN A 526 -1.22 -38.78 -3.88
CA GLN A 526 0.21 -38.91 -4.18
C GLN A 526 0.89 -37.52 -4.12
N LEU A 527 0.33 -36.50 -4.79
CA LEU A 527 0.86 -35.12 -4.77
C LEU A 527 0.79 -34.54 -3.35
N ARG A 528 -0.27 -34.83 -2.58
CA ARG A 528 -0.39 -34.41 -1.18
C ARG A 528 0.77 -34.93 -0.33
N PHE A 529 1.07 -36.24 -0.43
CA PHE A 529 2.20 -36.86 0.28
C PHE A 529 3.55 -36.31 -0.19
N GLU A 530 3.71 -36.02 -1.48
CA GLU A 530 4.90 -35.39 -2.06
C GLU A 530 5.13 -34.02 -1.46
N LEU A 531 4.12 -33.16 -1.42
CA LEU A 531 4.19 -31.81 -0.85
C LEU A 531 4.47 -31.82 0.65
N LEU A 532 3.85 -32.73 1.42
CA LEU A 532 4.15 -32.93 2.83
C LEU A 532 5.62 -33.34 3.04
N GLY A 533 6.11 -34.28 2.22
CA GLY A 533 7.51 -34.70 2.24
C GLY A 533 8.47 -33.59 1.86
N PHE A 534 8.15 -32.83 0.82
CA PHE A 534 8.91 -31.66 0.38
C PHE A 534 9.01 -30.62 1.49
N ALA A 535 7.87 -30.18 2.05
CA ALA A 535 7.85 -29.20 3.15
C ALA A 535 8.64 -29.72 4.39
N ARG A 536 8.50 -31.01 4.74
CA ARG A 536 9.27 -31.59 5.85
C ARG A 536 10.78 -31.56 5.60
N LYS A 537 11.21 -31.81 4.38
CA LYS A 537 12.64 -31.74 4.00
C LYS A 537 13.17 -30.30 4.08
N ARG A 538 12.34 -29.30 3.76
CA ARG A 538 12.73 -27.88 3.74
C ARG A 538 12.72 -27.26 5.13
N LEU A 539 11.68 -27.52 5.92
CA LEU A 539 11.37 -26.82 7.17
C LEU A 539 11.66 -27.67 8.43
N GLY A 540 11.90 -28.97 8.27
CA GLY A 540 11.95 -29.90 9.40
C GLY A 540 10.56 -30.32 9.89
N SER A 541 10.50 -31.41 10.68
CA SER A 541 9.23 -32.02 11.09
C SER A 541 8.43 -31.19 12.10
N ALA A 542 9.05 -30.26 12.81
CA ALA A 542 8.37 -29.43 13.80
C ALA A 542 7.51 -28.33 13.16
N VAL A 543 8.01 -27.71 12.09
CA VAL A 543 7.43 -26.54 11.42
C VAL A 543 6.56 -26.94 10.22
N ALA A 544 6.92 -28.02 9.52
CA ALA A 544 6.22 -28.46 8.32
C ALA A 544 4.73 -28.76 8.58
N PRO A 545 3.86 -28.48 7.58
CA PRO A 545 2.44 -28.78 7.71
C PRO A 545 2.21 -30.28 7.93
N LYS A 546 1.18 -30.60 8.71
CA LYS A 546 0.75 -31.97 8.95
C LYS A 546 -0.39 -32.36 8.02
N GLU A 547 -1.11 -31.39 7.52
CA GLU A 547 -2.23 -31.58 6.60
C GLU A 547 -2.11 -30.59 5.43
N ILE A 548 -2.49 -31.07 4.25
CA ILE A 548 -2.63 -30.24 3.04
C ILE A 548 -4.02 -30.51 2.45
N GLU A 549 -4.73 -29.43 2.15
CA GLU A 549 -6.00 -29.45 1.43
C GLU A 549 -5.86 -28.69 0.12
N PHE A 550 -6.33 -29.26 -0.98
CA PHE A 550 -6.34 -28.60 -2.27
C PHE A 550 -7.62 -27.80 -2.45
N LEU A 551 -7.49 -26.53 -2.81
CA LEU A 551 -8.60 -25.64 -3.15
C LEU A 551 -8.44 -25.15 -4.58
N SER A 552 -9.56 -24.93 -5.27
CA SER A 552 -9.54 -24.28 -6.59
C SER A 552 -9.09 -22.83 -6.51
N GLN A 553 -9.39 -22.14 -5.40
CA GLN A 553 -9.01 -20.75 -5.14
C GLN A 553 -8.92 -20.53 -3.63
N LEU A 554 -7.88 -19.82 -3.19
CA LEU A 554 -7.77 -19.34 -1.81
C LEU A 554 -8.65 -18.10 -1.61
N PRO A 555 -9.29 -17.94 -0.44
CA PRO A 555 -9.98 -16.69 -0.12
C PRO A 555 -8.97 -15.56 0.03
N LYS A 556 -9.14 -14.53 -0.80
CA LYS A 556 -8.26 -13.36 -0.84
C LYS A 556 -9.05 -12.08 -0.72
N THR A 557 -8.38 -11.06 -0.21
CA THR A 557 -8.85 -9.70 -0.43
C THR A 557 -8.73 -9.37 -1.93
N ARG A 558 -9.47 -8.38 -2.39
CA ARG A 558 -9.34 -7.88 -3.78
C ARG A 558 -7.98 -7.26 -4.09
N SER A 559 -7.17 -6.95 -3.09
CA SER A 559 -5.74 -6.63 -3.25
C SER A 559 -4.86 -7.88 -3.36
N GLY A 560 -5.44 -9.07 -3.28
CA GLY A 560 -4.78 -10.36 -3.43
C GLY A 560 -4.26 -10.99 -2.14
N LYS A 561 -4.36 -10.30 -0.99
CA LYS A 561 -3.89 -10.80 0.30
C LYS A 561 -4.75 -11.98 0.77
N ILE A 562 -4.11 -13.11 1.11
CA ILE A 562 -4.79 -14.31 1.63
C ILE A 562 -5.49 -13.98 2.95
N MET A 563 -6.77 -14.33 3.05
CA MET A 563 -7.59 -14.11 4.23
C MET A 563 -7.52 -15.34 5.16
N ARG A 564 -6.39 -15.51 5.89
CA ARG A 564 -6.17 -16.63 6.81
C ARG A 564 -7.27 -16.75 7.86
N ARG A 565 -7.77 -15.60 8.35
CA ARG A 565 -8.92 -15.58 9.25
C ARG A 565 -10.14 -16.30 8.66
N LEU A 566 -10.40 -16.10 7.37
CA LEU A 566 -11.52 -16.75 6.69
C LEU A 566 -11.27 -18.24 6.48
N LEU A 567 -10.04 -18.64 6.11
CA LEU A 567 -9.64 -20.05 6.07
C LEU A 567 -9.85 -20.72 7.42
N LYS A 568 -9.41 -20.08 8.51
CA LYS A 568 -9.57 -20.59 9.89
C LYS A 568 -11.04 -20.66 10.30
N ALA A 569 -11.86 -19.67 9.99
CA ALA A 569 -13.29 -19.67 10.29
C ALA A 569 -14.02 -20.81 9.56
N ARG A 570 -13.73 -21.01 8.28
CA ARG A 570 -14.31 -22.11 7.47
C ARG A 570 -13.89 -23.48 7.99
N GLU A 571 -12.61 -23.65 8.30
CA GLU A 571 -12.06 -24.89 8.87
C GLU A 571 -12.72 -25.25 10.21
N LEU A 572 -13.00 -24.26 11.04
CA LEU A 572 -13.56 -24.46 12.39
C LEU A 572 -15.09 -24.38 12.41
N GLY A 573 -15.76 -24.19 11.28
CA GLY A 573 -17.22 -24.00 11.23
C GLY A 573 -17.70 -22.76 11.99
N GLN A 574 -16.88 -21.73 12.08
CA GLN A 574 -17.17 -20.47 12.77
C GLN A 574 -17.76 -19.42 11.80
N PRO A 575 -18.48 -18.41 12.31
CA PRO A 575 -18.93 -17.30 11.48
C PRO A 575 -17.77 -16.61 10.75
N GLU A 576 -17.92 -16.37 9.45
CA GLU A 576 -16.86 -15.81 8.59
C GLU A 576 -16.51 -14.34 8.93
N GLY A 577 -17.36 -13.64 9.69
CA GLY A 577 -17.18 -12.24 10.05
C GLY A 577 -17.20 -11.31 8.85
N ASP A 578 -16.40 -10.23 8.88
CA ASP A 578 -16.34 -9.26 7.77
C ASP A 578 -15.64 -9.87 6.54
N VAL A 579 -16.42 -10.16 5.51
CA VAL A 579 -15.95 -10.65 4.19
C VAL A 579 -15.95 -9.55 3.12
N SER A 580 -16.10 -8.30 3.51
CA SER A 580 -16.27 -7.15 2.62
C SER A 580 -15.09 -6.92 1.66
N THR A 581 -13.92 -7.38 2.01
CA THR A 581 -12.71 -7.30 1.19
C THR A 581 -12.48 -8.54 0.33
N LEU A 582 -13.32 -9.57 0.45
CA LEU A 582 -13.17 -10.83 -0.30
C LEU A 582 -13.37 -10.60 -1.81
N GLU A 583 -12.51 -11.21 -2.60
CA GLU A 583 -12.62 -11.23 -4.05
C GLU A 583 -13.83 -12.07 -4.48
N GLY A 584 -14.67 -11.54 -5.37
CA GLY A 584 -15.80 -12.28 -5.95
C GLY A 584 -17.12 -12.24 -5.15
N VAL A 585 -17.23 -11.44 -4.08
CA VAL A 585 -18.49 -11.19 -3.34
C VAL A 585 -19.10 -9.84 -3.71
#